data_4577b17b24cc8e042d1ea25b65274fe6
#
_entry.id   4577b17b24cc8e042d1ea25b65274fe6
#
_cell.length_a   1.000
_cell.length_b   1.000
_cell.length_c   1.000
_cell.angle_alpha   90.00
_cell.angle_beta   90.00
_cell.angle_gamma   90.00
#
_symmetry.space_group_name_H-M   'P 1'
#
loop_
_entity.id
_entity.type
_entity.pdbx_description
1 polymer ?
#
loop_
_entity_poly.entity_id
_entity_poly.type
_entity_poly.pdbx_seq_one_letter_code
_entity_poly.pdbx_strand_id
1 'polypeptide(L)'
;RSRRLRRAARYQPEPNLMMQEVRTVMSTNLLTVSATDTVRHLAQVMAARRVSSAFVMDAGRLAGIVTDRDLRTRFVAHALPPDTRVSEIMTPDPETVDGSDSIFAVTLLMTQRAFHHLPVMIGDELKGIVTTSDLILARQDDPVYLVQHISRQGDISGIRDLVGGMANLMVQWVNSGMRAQQVSQILTAISDAVTVRLIHLAQEKLGPAPVAWCWLGFGSQARSEQLLGADQDNGIVIADGVQPDQLPWFSSLADFVCDGLNECGYVYCPGDVMAKTEEWRQPLAVWQQKVRRWVATPTPDAAMRVSIFFDLRCIYGSRELCDQLQAVMLQQASSNSIFLAALAANALDTKPPLGIFRRFVLDRDGEHRDYLDLKKRGVLPVTEMVRLRALAN
;
A
#
# COMPACT_ATOMS: atom_id res chain seq x y z
N ARG A 1 -42.03 13.33 6.37
CA ARG A 1 -41.63 12.20 7.25
C ARG A 1 -41.48 10.85 6.51
N SER A 2 -42.01 10.65 5.29
CA SER A 2 -42.00 9.34 4.60
C SER A 2 -40.77 9.04 3.72
N ARG A 3 -39.91 10.02 3.40
CA ARG A 3 -38.69 9.79 2.58
C ARG A 3 -37.46 9.33 3.38
N ARG A 4 -37.41 9.57 4.70
CA ARG A 4 -36.30 9.10 5.56
C ARG A 4 -36.41 7.61 5.93
N LEU A 5 -37.59 7.03 5.94
CA LEU A 5 -37.82 5.62 6.29
C LEU A 5 -37.54 4.64 5.14
N ARG A 6 -37.49 5.09 3.88
CA ARG A 6 -37.15 4.22 2.73
C ARG A 6 -35.66 4.02 2.48
N ARG A 7 -34.77 4.77 3.16
CA ARG A 7 -33.31 4.58 3.07
C ARG A 7 -32.74 3.60 4.11
N ALA A 8 -33.49 3.29 5.16
CA ALA A 8 -33.11 2.33 6.20
C ALA A 8 -33.35 0.85 5.83
N ALA A 9 -33.97 0.57 4.68
CA ALA A 9 -34.44 -0.78 4.35
C ALA A 9 -33.56 -1.54 3.36
N ARG A 10 -32.25 -1.22 3.28
CA ARG A 10 -31.27 -2.00 2.47
C ARG A 10 -29.93 -2.21 3.19
N TYR A 11 -29.92 -2.21 4.51
CA TYR A 11 -28.81 -2.79 5.25
C TYR A 11 -29.08 -4.30 5.33
N GLN A 12 -28.64 -5.06 4.33
CA GLN A 12 -28.38 -6.46 4.54
C GLN A 12 -27.07 -6.51 5.32
N PRO A 13 -27.04 -7.01 6.55
CA PRO A 13 -25.78 -7.25 7.23
C PRO A 13 -25.01 -8.24 6.34
N GLU A 14 -23.81 -7.85 5.90
CA GLU A 14 -22.90 -8.80 5.26
C GLU A 14 -22.74 -9.99 6.19
N PRO A 15 -22.72 -11.23 5.66
CA PRO A 15 -22.59 -12.41 6.49
C PRO A 15 -21.33 -12.26 7.34
N ASN A 16 -21.51 -12.37 8.66
CA ASN A 16 -20.39 -12.27 9.62
C ASN A 16 -19.28 -13.21 9.15
N LEU A 17 -18.13 -12.67 8.76
CA LEU A 17 -17.00 -13.41 8.21
C LEU A 17 -16.65 -14.63 9.08
N MET A 18 -16.74 -14.49 10.41
CA MET A 18 -16.49 -15.56 11.36
C MET A 18 -17.44 -16.76 11.20
N MET A 19 -18.59 -16.58 10.55
CA MET A 19 -19.56 -17.64 10.25
C MET A 19 -19.39 -18.22 8.84
N GLN A 20 -18.47 -17.68 8.02
CA GLN A 20 -18.16 -18.27 6.72
C GLN A 20 -17.38 -19.56 6.89
N GLU A 21 -17.50 -20.47 5.92
CA GLU A 21 -16.83 -21.75 5.91
C GLU A 21 -15.33 -21.58 5.61
N VAL A 22 -14.46 -22.35 6.28
CA VAL A 22 -13.01 -22.26 6.13
C VAL A 22 -12.52 -22.57 4.72
N ARG A 23 -13.28 -23.36 3.93
CA ARG A 23 -12.96 -23.64 2.51
C ARG A 23 -12.91 -22.37 1.66
N THR A 24 -13.54 -21.26 2.08
CA THR A 24 -13.52 -19.99 1.31
C THR A 24 -12.20 -19.24 1.45
N VAL A 25 -11.41 -19.55 2.47
CA VAL A 25 -10.16 -18.85 2.80
C VAL A 25 -8.92 -19.75 2.79
N MET A 26 -9.10 -21.08 2.69
CA MET A 26 -8.00 -22.04 2.65
C MET A 26 -7.15 -21.87 1.38
N SER A 27 -5.86 -22.16 1.47
CA SER A 27 -4.98 -22.33 0.31
C SER A 27 -5.13 -23.74 -0.26
N THR A 28 -5.30 -23.85 -1.57
CA THR A 28 -5.35 -25.13 -2.29
C THR A 28 -4.01 -25.52 -2.93
N ASN A 29 -3.01 -24.65 -2.87
CA ASN A 29 -1.67 -24.93 -3.38
C ASN A 29 -0.87 -25.73 -2.34
N LEU A 30 -1.11 -27.02 -2.26
CA LEU A 30 -0.52 -27.92 -1.29
C LEU A 30 0.82 -28.47 -1.77
N LEU A 31 1.80 -28.49 -0.87
CA LEU A 31 3.00 -29.31 -1.04
C LEU A 31 2.77 -30.67 -0.37
N THR A 32 2.86 -31.74 -1.16
CA THR A 32 2.76 -33.12 -0.68
C THR A 32 4.06 -33.87 -0.94
N VAL A 33 4.47 -34.71 0.01
CA VAL A 33 5.65 -35.57 -0.07
C VAL A 33 5.29 -36.97 0.43
N SER A 34 6.14 -37.96 0.12
CA SER A 34 6.00 -39.32 0.66
C SER A 34 6.66 -39.42 2.05
N ALA A 35 6.12 -40.30 2.89
CA ALA A 35 6.75 -40.66 4.17
C ALA A 35 8.17 -41.24 4.02
N THR A 36 8.47 -41.81 2.85
CA THR A 36 9.78 -42.38 2.50
C THR A 36 10.77 -41.40 1.90
N ASP A 37 10.34 -40.19 1.55
CA ASP A 37 11.22 -39.15 1.05
C ASP A 37 12.25 -38.75 2.10
N THR A 38 13.38 -38.17 1.65
CA THR A 38 14.41 -37.67 2.59
C THR A 38 14.10 -36.26 3.04
N VAL A 39 14.54 -35.93 4.26
CA VAL A 39 14.40 -34.58 4.82
C VAL A 39 15.13 -33.55 3.94
N ARG A 40 16.26 -33.93 3.32
CA ARG A 40 16.97 -33.09 2.35
C ARG A 40 16.07 -32.70 1.18
N HIS A 41 15.41 -33.69 0.55
CA HIS A 41 14.49 -33.46 -0.56
C HIS A 41 13.32 -32.57 -0.14
N LEU A 42 12.69 -32.88 0.99
CA LEU A 42 11.63 -32.05 1.59
C LEU A 42 12.06 -30.57 1.72
N ALA A 43 13.21 -30.32 2.36
CA ALA A 43 13.70 -28.97 2.58
C ALA A 43 13.98 -28.21 1.26
N GLN A 44 14.54 -28.90 0.26
CA GLN A 44 14.77 -28.33 -1.08
C GLN A 44 13.46 -27.91 -1.76
N VAL A 45 12.43 -28.78 -1.71
CA VAL A 45 11.15 -28.50 -2.35
C VAL A 45 10.39 -27.39 -1.59
N MET A 46 10.40 -27.41 -0.26
CA MET A 46 9.82 -26.33 0.55
C MET A 46 10.48 -24.98 0.24
N ALA A 47 11.80 -24.92 0.15
CA ALA A 47 12.53 -23.71 -0.21
C ALA A 47 12.20 -23.24 -1.63
N ALA A 48 12.19 -24.13 -2.62
CA ALA A 48 11.89 -23.82 -4.01
C ALA A 48 10.45 -23.29 -4.19
N ARG A 49 9.49 -23.87 -3.46
CA ARG A 49 8.07 -23.45 -3.50
C ARG A 49 7.75 -22.32 -2.52
N ARG A 50 8.72 -21.89 -1.69
CA ARG A 50 8.56 -20.85 -0.66
C ARG A 50 7.38 -21.12 0.28
N VAL A 51 7.25 -22.37 0.75
CA VAL A 51 6.22 -22.79 1.72
C VAL A 51 6.86 -23.21 3.04
N SER A 52 6.16 -22.99 4.14
CA SER A 52 6.60 -23.30 5.51
C SER A 52 6.10 -24.65 6.03
N SER A 53 5.35 -25.41 5.22
CA SER A 53 4.81 -26.71 5.60
C SER A 53 4.62 -27.62 4.38
N ALA A 54 4.64 -28.93 4.62
CA ALA A 54 4.34 -29.96 3.64
C ALA A 54 3.50 -31.08 4.28
N PHE A 55 2.58 -31.62 3.53
CA PHE A 55 1.78 -32.78 3.92
C PHE A 55 2.46 -34.08 3.52
N VAL A 56 2.48 -35.02 4.44
CA VAL A 56 3.02 -36.36 4.22
C VAL A 56 1.87 -37.27 3.84
N MET A 57 1.93 -37.82 2.63
CA MET A 57 0.90 -38.70 2.11
C MET A 57 1.38 -40.15 2.15
N ASP A 58 0.49 -41.07 2.56
CA ASP A 58 0.69 -42.52 2.46
C ASP A 58 -0.55 -43.16 1.85
N ALA A 59 -0.34 -43.99 0.82
CA ALA A 59 -1.42 -44.62 0.07
C ALA A 59 -2.58 -43.69 -0.32
N GLY A 60 -2.27 -42.41 -0.65
CA GLY A 60 -3.26 -41.41 -1.04
C GLY A 60 -4.01 -40.74 0.13
N ARG A 61 -3.66 -41.06 1.39
CA ARG A 61 -4.24 -40.49 2.60
C ARG A 61 -3.23 -39.58 3.31
N LEU A 62 -3.74 -38.60 4.04
CA LEU A 62 -2.92 -37.73 4.89
C LEU A 62 -2.37 -38.55 6.06
N ALA A 63 -1.06 -38.76 6.09
CA ALA A 63 -0.35 -39.51 7.14
C ALA A 63 0.34 -38.56 8.15
N GLY A 64 0.69 -37.33 7.75
CA GLY A 64 1.39 -36.43 8.61
C GLY A 64 1.54 -35.03 8.03
N ILE A 65 2.13 -34.14 8.84
CA ILE A 65 2.54 -32.80 8.42
C ILE A 65 3.97 -32.52 8.91
N VAL A 66 4.76 -31.83 8.11
CA VAL A 66 6.08 -31.29 8.50
C VAL A 66 6.08 -29.79 8.27
N THR A 67 6.59 -29.07 9.24
CA THR A 67 6.72 -27.61 9.20
C THR A 67 8.19 -27.17 9.36
N ASP A 68 8.50 -25.90 9.08
CA ASP A 68 9.81 -25.29 9.38
C ASP A 68 10.21 -25.47 10.85
N ARG A 69 9.24 -25.51 11.74
CA ARG A 69 9.48 -25.78 13.16
C ARG A 69 10.01 -27.21 13.36
N ASP A 70 9.43 -28.19 12.70
CA ASP A 70 9.86 -29.60 12.81
C ASP A 70 11.26 -29.78 12.21
N LEU A 71 11.55 -29.16 11.07
CA LEU A 71 12.91 -29.14 10.52
C LEU A 71 13.92 -28.60 11.51
N ARG A 72 13.61 -27.50 12.20
CA ARG A 72 14.49 -26.90 13.19
C ARG A 72 14.60 -27.73 14.47
N THR A 73 13.47 -28.18 15.03
CA THR A 73 13.42 -28.78 16.37
C THR A 73 13.68 -30.29 16.39
N ARG A 74 13.29 -31.01 15.32
CA ARG A 74 13.41 -32.47 15.25
C ARG A 74 14.56 -32.94 14.37
N PHE A 75 14.96 -32.13 13.37
CA PHE A 75 16.05 -32.49 12.47
C PHE A 75 17.37 -31.78 12.79
N VAL A 76 17.39 -30.43 12.71
CA VAL A 76 18.62 -29.65 12.91
C VAL A 76 19.10 -29.76 14.37
N ALA A 77 18.21 -29.61 15.36
CA ALA A 77 18.57 -29.66 16.78
C ALA A 77 19.11 -31.02 17.22
N HIS A 78 18.78 -32.10 16.51
CA HIS A 78 19.26 -33.46 16.79
C HIS A 78 20.39 -33.88 15.84
N ALA A 79 20.87 -33.00 14.99
CA ALA A 79 21.94 -33.27 14.02
C ALA A 79 21.72 -34.55 13.19
N LEU A 80 20.46 -34.82 12.77
CA LEU A 80 20.12 -36.01 12.02
C LEU A 80 20.76 -35.98 10.61
N PRO A 81 21.08 -37.15 10.04
CA PRO A 81 21.64 -37.25 8.69
C PRO A 81 20.66 -36.68 7.64
N PRO A 82 21.15 -36.05 6.56
CA PRO A 82 20.28 -35.52 5.51
C PRO A 82 19.38 -36.56 4.81
N ASP A 83 19.74 -37.82 4.86
CA ASP A 83 19.01 -38.95 4.28
C ASP A 83 17.95 -39.54 5.25
N THR A 84 17.78 -38.94 6.45
CA THR A 84 16.70 -39.23 7.38
C THR A 84 15.35 -39.17 6.64
N ARG A 85 14.46 -40.11 6.89
CA ARG A 85 13.13 -40.16 6.28
C ARG A 85 12.22 -39.09 6.87
N VAL A 86 11.35 -38.55 6.05
CA VAL A 86 10.33 -37.56 6.46
C VAL A 86 9.45 -38.11 7.58
N SER A 87 9.13 -39.41 7.55
CA SER A 87 8.35 -40.09 8.60
C SER A 87 8.96 -40.00 10.00
N GLU A 88 10.28 -39.78 10.12
CA GLU A 88 10.97 -39.71 11.43
C GLU A 88 10.82 -38.35 12.09
N ILE A 89 10.52 -37.31 11.31
CA ILE A 89 10.41 -35.92 11.82
C ILE A 89 9.01 -35.34 11.73
N MET A 90 8.09 -35.99 10.98
CA MET A 90 6.72 -35.50 10.80
C MET A 90 5.94 -35.51 12.12
N THR A 91 4.89 -34.72 12.19
CA THR A 91 3.79 -34.92 13.13
C THR A 91 2.81 -35.87 12.49
N PRO A 92 2.72 -37.13 12.97
CA PRO A 92 1.77 -38.09 12.42
C PRO A 92 0.34 -37.74 12.83
N ASP A 93 -0.63 -38.19 12.04
CA ASP A 93 -2.06 -38.04 12.29
C ASP A 93 -2.45 -36.61 12.76
N PRO A 94 -2.17 -35.59 11.92
CA PRO A 94 -2.38 -34.21 12.32
C PRO A 94 -3.87 -33.92 12.51
N GLU A 95 -4.19 -33.08 13.48
CA GLU A 95 -5.55 -32.59 13.67
C GLU A 95 -6.00 -31.84 12.39
N THR A 96 -7.21 -32.14 11.90
CA THR A 96 -7.78 -31.60 10.66
C THR A 96 -9.07 -30.86 10.94
N VAL A 97 -9.50 -30.02 10.02
CA VAL A 97 -10.81 -29.36 10.04
C VAL A 97 -11.58 -29.68 8.79
N ASP A 98 -12.91 -29.72 8.86
CA ASP A 98 -13.76 -29.87 7.69
C ASP A 98 -13.89 -28.54 6.93
N GLY A 99 -13.93 -28.59 5.60
CA GLY A 99 -14.08 -27.39 4.78
C GLY A 99 -15.35 -26.58 5.09
N SER A 100 -16.37 -27.19 5.70
CA SER A 100 -17.61 -26.55 6.14
C SER A 100 -17.53 -25.95 7.54
N ASP A 101 -16.43 -26.17 8.29
CA ASP A 101 -16.25 -25.53 9.59
C ASP A 101 -16.17 -24.01 9.46
N SER A 102 -16.74 -23.30 10.44
CA SER A 102 -16.70 -21.85 10.43
C SER A 102 -15.30 -21.33 10.71
N ILE A 103 -14.93 -20.20 10.11
CA ILE A 103 -13.66 -19.50 10.39
C ILE A 103 -13.51 -19.25 11.89
N PHE A 104 -14.61 -18.96 12.62
CA PHE A 104 -14.60 -18.81 14.08
C PHE A 104 -14.15 -20.09 14.78
N ALA A 105 -14.74 -21.24 14.44
CA ALA A 105 -14.41 -22.52 15.07
C ALA A 105 -12.95 -22.89 14.82
N VAL A 106 -12.49 -22.72 13.58
CA VAL A 106 -11.09 -22.98 13.20
C VAL A 106 -10.12 -22.03 13.92
N THR A 107 -10.44 -20.74 14.01
CA THR A 107 -9.64 -19.75 14.76
C THR A 107 -9.54 -20.11 16.23
N LEU A 108 -10.65 -20.53 16.83
CA LEU A 108 -10.70 -20.95 18.23
C LEU A 108 -9.82 -22.20 18.47
N LEU A 109 -9.94 -23.20 17.60
CA LEU A 109 -9.13 -24.42 17.65
C LEU A 109 -7.63 -24.10 17.55
N MET A 110 -7.23 -23.30 16.53
CA MET A 110 -5.84 -22.90 16.36
C MET A 110 -5.29 -22.16 17.57
N THR A 111 -6.10 -21.28 18.18
CA THR A 111 -5.71 -20.51 19.36
C THR A 111 -5.55 -21.43 20.59
N GLN A 112 -6.50 -22.32 20.83
CA GLN A 112 -6.49 -23.22 21.99
C GLN A 112 -5.36 -24.26 21.95
N ARG A 113 -5.02 -24.74 20.74
CA ARG A 113 -3.99 -25.76 20.53
C ARG A 113 -2.63 -25.20 20.14
N ALA A 114 -2.50 -23.88 19.98
CA ALA A 114 -1.30 -23.18 19.47
C ALA A 114 -0.83 -23.72 18.11
N PHE A 115 -1.77 -24.07 17.25
CA PHE A 115 -1.51 -24.49 15.87
C PHE A 115 -1.38 -23.26 14.96
N HIS A 116 -0.46 -23.34 14.01
CA HIS A 116 -0.27 -22.31 12.97
C HIS A 116 -0.67 -22.79 11.57
N HIS A 117 -0.90 -24.09 11.42
CA HIS A 117 -1.24 -24.76 10.16
C HIS A 117 -2.25 -25.87 10.48
N LEU A 118 -3.37 -25.88 9.78
CA LEU A 118 -4.36 -26.96 9.87
C LEU A 118 -4.70 -27.47 8.47
N PRO A 119 -4.61 -28.79 8.24
CA PRO A 119 -5.12 -29.43 7.04
C PRO A 119 -6.65 -29.27 6.97
N VAL A 120 -7.17 -28.95 5.79
CA VAL A 120 -8.62 -28.83 5.52
C VAL A 120 -9.05 -30.02 4.69
N MET A 121 -9.98 -30.77 5.24
CA MET A 121 -10.57 -31.95 4.59
C MET A 121 -11.92 -31.58 3.94
N ILE A 122 -12.25 -32.21 2.83
CA ILE A 122 -13.61 -32.23 2.29
C ILE A 122 -13.95 -33.70 2.05
N GLY A 123 -14.81 -34.25 2.89
CA GLY A 123 -14.97 -35.69 3.02
C GLY A 123 -13.66 -36.32 3.52
N ASP A 124 -13.20 -37.40 2.86
CA ASP A 124 -11.96 -38.09 3.23
C ASP A 124 -10.71 -37.56 2.48
N GLU A 125 -10.84 -36.48 1.71
CA GLU A 125 -9.76 -35.96 0.89
C GLU A 125 -9.17 -34.66 1.46
N LEU A 126 -7.84 -34.58 1.49
CA LEU A 126 -7.12 -33.34 1.79
C LEU A 126 -7.29 -32.36 0.62
N LYS A 127 -7.96 -31.24 0.83
CA LYS A 127 -8.26 -30.23 -0.20
C LYS A 127 -7.57 -28.89 0.02
N GLY A 128 -7.14 -28.60 1.24
CA GLY A 128 -6.56 -27.32 1.54
C GLY A 128 -5.70 -27.29 2.81
N ILE A 129 -5.12 -26.16 3.04
CA ILE A 129 -4.48 -25.78 4.28
C ILE A 129 -5.01 -24.42 4.70
N VAL A 130 -5.27 -24.25 5.99
CA VAL A 130 -5.51 -22.94 6.58
C VAL A 130 -4.40 -22.64 7.58
N THR A 131 -3.88 -21.43 7.50
CA THR A 131 -2.83 -20.93 8.38
C THR A 131 -3.34 -19.75 9.20
N THR A 132 -2.62 -19.38 10.27
CA THR A 132 -2.93 -18.15 11.03
C THR A 132 -2.94 -16.93 10.12
N SER A 133 -2.07 -16.87 9.11
CA SER A 133 -2.03 -15.80 8.12
C SER A 133 -3.31 -15.74 7.29
N ASP A 134 -3.86 -16.90 6.88
CA ASP A 134 -5.08 -16.95 6.09
C ASP A 134 -6.28 -16.45 6.90
N LEU A 135 -6.33 -16.76 8.20
CA LEU A 135 -7.40 -16.28 9.09
C LEU A 135 -7.30 -14.78 9.39
N ILE A 136 -6.09 -14.22 9.47
CA ILE A 136 -5.86 -12.78 9.53
C ILE A 136 -6.28 -12.14 8.19
N LEU A 137 -5.90 -12.77 7.08
CA LEU A 137 -6.20 -12.33 5.73
C LEU A 137 -7.70 -12.41 5.39
N ALA A 138 -8.43 -13.31 6.03
CA ALA A 138 -9.88 -13.44 5.87
C ALA A 138 -10.68 -12.23 6.40
N ARG A 139 -10.08 -11.36 7.19
CA ARG A 139 -10.66 -10.08 7.59
C ARG A 139 -10.59 -9.10 6.42
N GLN A 140 -11.53 -9.23 5.49
CA GLN A 140 -11.61 -8.38 4.28
C GLN A 140 -11.65 -6.88 4.57
N ASP A 141 -12.01 -6.51 5.81
CA ASP A 141 -12.09 -5.12 6.28
C ASP A 141 -10.76 -4.60 6.87
N ASP A 142 -9.71 -5.46 6.95
CA ASP A 142 -8.43 -5.06 7.51
C ASP A 142 -7.58 -4.36 6.42
N PRO A 143 -7.15 -3.11 6.66
CA PRO A 143 -6.31 -2.35 5.72
C PRO A 143 -5.00 -3.07 5.34
N VAL A 144 -4.42 -3.84 6.26
CA VAL A 144 -3.18 -4.61 6.03
C VAL A 144 -3.42 -5.69 4.97
N TYR A 145 -4.59 -6.32 5.02
CA TYR A 145 -5.01 -7.30 4.03
C TYR A 145 -5.13 -6.68 2.64
N LEU A 146 -5.79 -5.52 2.53
CA LEU A 146 -5.96 -4.85 1.26
C LEU A 146 -4.61 -4.49 0.60
N VAL A 147 -3.66 -3.95 1.38
CA VAL A 147 -2.29 -3.66 0.92
C VAL A 147 -1.60 -4.93 0.39
N GLN A 148 -1.73 -6.05 1.11
CA GLN A 148 -1.14 -7.32 0.68
C GLN A 148 -1.81 -7.88 -0.59
N HIS A 149 -3.14 -7.77 -0.70
CA HIS A 149 -3.87 -8.21 -1.90
C HIS A 149 -3.50 -7.39 -3.13
N ILE A 150 -3.39 -6.07 -2.99
CA ILE A 150 -2.93 -5.18 -4.07
C ILE A 150 -1.55 -5.62 -4.57
N SER A 151 -0.62 -5.91 -3.66
CA SER A 151 0.75 -6.30 -4.03
C SER A 151 0.84 -7.60 -4.84
N ARG A 152 -0.21 -8.45 -4.80
CA ARG A 152 -0.29 -9.74 -5.50
C ARG A 152 -1.08 -9.71 -6.81
N GLN A 153 -1.74 -8.59 -7.15
CA GLN A 153 -2.53 -8.52 -8.38
C GLN A 153 -1.66 -8.65 -9.62
N GLY A 154 -2.12 -9.39 -10.60
CA GLY A 154 -1.41 -9.63 -11.87
C GLY A 154 -1.61 -8.51 -12.90
N ASP A 155 -2.62 -7.67 -12.74
CA ASP A 155 -3.00 -6.63 -13.69
C ASP A 155 -3.70 -5.43 -13.00
N ILE A 156 -3.93 -4.37 -13.78
CA ILE A 156 -4.56 -3.13 -13.31
C ILE A 156 -6.02 -3.36 -12.93
N SER A 157 -6.72 -4.26 -13.64
CA SER A 157 -8.15 -4.50 -13.38
C SER A 157 -8.37 -5.09 -11.99
N GLY A 158 -7.54 -6.05 -11.57
CA GLY A 158 -7.59 -6.61 -10.22
C GLY A 158 -7.28 -5.58 -9.13
N ILE A 159 -6.33 -4.66 -9.37
CA ILE A 159 -6.05 -3.56 -8.44
C ILE A 159 -7.27 -2.63 -8.35
N ARG A 160 -7.83 -2.19 -9.48
CA ARG A 160 -9.00 -1.32 -9.54
C ARG A 160 -10.20 -1.89 -8.79
N ASP A 161 -10.47 -3.18 -8.97
CA ASP A 161 -11.62 -3.83 -8.34
C ASP A 161 -11.47 -3.88 -6.81
N LEU A 162 -10.24 -4.08 -6.28
CA LEU A 162 -9.94 -3.99 -4.86
C LEU A 162 -10.12 -2.57 -4.30
N VAL A 163 -9.61 -1.57 -5.03
CA VAL A 163 -9.69 -0.15 -4.60
C VAL A 163 -11.12 0.39 -4.71
N GLY A 164 -11.93 -0.13 -5.63
CA GLY A 164 -13.31 0.31 -5.84
C GLY A 164 -14.22 0.16 -4.60
N GLY A 165 -13.89 -0.77 -3.69
CA GLY A 165 -14.61 -0.98 -2.42
C GLY A 165 -14.22 -0.01 -1.29
N MET A 166 -13.17 0.80 -1.44
CA MET A 166 -12.59 1.60 -0.35
C MET A 166 -13.54 2.63 0.27
N ALA A 167 -14.48 3.17 -0.51
CA ALA A 167 -15.44 4.14 0.01
C ALA A 167 -16.32 3.54 1.12
N ASN A 168 -16.73 2.29 0.97
CA ASN A 168 -17.53 1.59 1.97
C ASN A 168 -16.69 1.25 3.21
N LEU A 169 -15.44 0.80 3.02
CA LEU A 169 -14.52 0.52 4.12
C LEU A 169 -14.23 1.78 4.93
N MET A 170 -13.99 2.91 4.27
CA MET A 170 -13.79 4.19 4.95
C MET A 170 -15.00 4.59 5.82
N VAL A 171 -16.22 4.40 5.32
CA VAL A 171 -17.43 4.66 6.10
C VAL A 171 -17.49 3.75 7.34
N GLN A 172 -17.13 2.49 7.22
CA GLN A 172 -17.07 1.56 8.36
C GLN A 172 -16.01 1.99 9.38
N TRP A 173 -14.80 2.38 8.95
CA TRP A 173 -13.74 2.85 9.84
C TRP A 173 -14.15 4.11 10.61
N VAL A 174 -14.76 5.08 9.92
CA VAL A 174 -15.28 6.29 10.57
C VAL A 174 -16.39 5.95 11.57
N ASN A 175 -17.33 5.07 11.22
CA ASN A 175 -18.41 4.64 12.10
C ASN A 175 -17.91 3.84 13.32
N SER A 176 -16.77 3.13 13.20
CA SER A 176 -16.13 2.45 14.32
C SER A 176 -15.38 3.40 15.27
N GLY A 177 -15.37 4.71 14.97
CA GLY A 177 -14.68 5.73 15.78
C GLY A 177 -13.20 5.92 15.46
N MET A 178 -12.73 5.42 14.31
CA MET A 178 -11.37 5.64 13.87
C MET A 178 -11.12 7.14 13.63
N ARG A 179 -9.97 7.64 14.09
CA ARG A 179 -9.60 9.06 13.93
C ARG A 179 -9.23 9.37 12.49
N ALA A 180 -9.53 10.59 12.03
CA ALA A 180 -9.21 11.06 10.68
C ALA A 180 -7.74 10.82 10.27
N GLN A 181 -6.79 11.03 11.20
CA GLN A 181 -5.38 10.77 10.98
C GLN A 181 -5.10 9.28 10.67
N GLN A 182 -5.75 8.36 11.38
CA GLN A 182 -5.58 6.92 11.16
C GLN A 182 -6.17 6.52 9.81
N VAL A 183 -7.35 7.05 9.47
CA VAL A 183 -7.98 6.81 8.17
C VAL A 183 -7.09 7.31 7.03
N SER A 184 -6.56 8.53 7.10
CA SER A 184 -5.68 9.08 6.05
C SER A 184 -4.35 8.33 5.93
N GLN A 185 -3.76 7.87 7.03
CA GLN A 185 -2.57 7.00 7.01
C GLN A 185 -2.84 5.68 6.29
N ILE A 186 -3.99 5.05 6.55
CA ILE A 186 -4.40 3.82 5.88
C ILE A 186 -4.60 4.07 4.37
N LEU A 187 -5.35 5.11 4.01
CA LEU A 187 -5.59 5.47 2.61
C LEU A 187 -4.27 5.74 1.87
N THR A 188 -3.32 6.42 2.52
CA THR A 188 -2.00 6.66 1.94
C THR A 188 -1.21 5.36 1.76
N ALA A 189 -1.23 4.45 2.75
CA ALA A 189 -0.56 3.16 2.62
C ALA A 189 -1.12 2.31 1.47
N ILE A 190 -2.44 2.37 1.25
CA ILE A 190 -3.09 1.72 0.11
C ILE A 190 -2.65 2.37 -1.21
N SER A 191 -2.64 3.70 -1.29
CA SER A 191 -2.16 4.42 -2.47
C SER A 191 -0.70 4.10 -2.80
N ASP A 192 0.15 4.03 -1.78
CA ASP A 192 1.54 3.61 -1.94
C ASP A 192 1.64 2.18 -2.49
N ALA A 193 0.85 1.24 -1.95
CA ALA A 193 0.83 -0.14 -2.43
C ALA A 193 0.36 -0.25 -3.89
N VAL A 194 -0.66 0.52 -4.28
CA VAL A 194 -1.11 0.61 -5.68
C VAL A 194 0.03 1.12 -6.57
N THR A 195 0.66 2.23 -6.18
CA THR A 195 1.78 2.81 -6.93
C THR A 195 2.92 1.82 -7.10
N VAL A 196 3.33 1.16 -6.02
CA VAL A 196 4.43 0.16 -6.03
C VAL A 196 4.06 -1.04 -6.91
N ARG A 197 2.82 -1.53 -6.84
CA ARG A 197 2.42 -2.66 -7.69
C ARG A 197 2.38 -2.29 -9.17
N LEU A 198 1.87 -1.11 -9.51
CA LEU A 198 1.90 -0.59 -10.89
C LEU A 198 3.34 -0.45 -11.42
N ILE A 199 4.27 0.03 -10.58
CA ILE A 199 5.70 0.08 -10.95
C ILE A 199 6.24 -1.32 -11.25
N HIS A 200 5.95 -2.32 -10.41
CA HIS A 200 6.38 -3.70 -10.67
C HIS A 200 5.78 -4.26 -11.97
N LEU A 201 4.48 -4.03 -12.23
CA LEU A 201 3.84 -4.44 -13.48
C LEU A 201 4.46 -3.75 -14.70
N ALA A 202 4.84 -2.48 -14.57
CA ALA A 202 5.57 -1.77 -15.63
C ALA A 202 6.95 -2.38 -15.86
N GLN A 203 7.71 -2.66 -14.79
CA GLN A 203 9.04 -3.27 -14.89
C GLN A 203 9.00 -4.71 -15.45
N GLU A 204 7.94 -5.47 -15.16
CA GLU A 204 7.73 -6.80 -15.78
C GLU A 204 7.61 -6.70 -17.31
N LYS A 205 7.08 -5.58 -17.84
CA LYS A 205 6.94 -5.33 -19.29
C LYS A 205 8.15 -4.66 -19.92
N LEU A 206 8.77 -3.70 -19.23
CA LEU A 206 9.84 -2.85 -19.75
C LEU A 206 11.24 -3.40 -19.49
N GLY A 207 11.34 -4.43 -18.64
CA GLY A 207 12.62 -4.90 -18.12
C GLY A 207 13.19 -4.01 -17.00
N PRO A 208 14.39 -4.32 -16.49
CA PRO A 208 15.02 -3.59 -15.40
C PRO A 208 15.33 -2.13 -15.79
N ALA A 209 15.31 -1.25 -14.78
CA ALA A 209 15.69 0.14 -14.98
C ALA A 209 17.16 0.27 -15.41
N PRO A 210 17.46 1.15 -16.37
CA PRO A 210 18.82 1.28 -16.91
C PRO A 210 19.80 1.92 -15.93
N VAL A 211 19.33 2.75 -14.99
CA VAL A 211 20.12 3.38 -13.92
C VAL A 211 19.30 3.45 -12.65
N ALA A 212 19.92 3.79 -11.52
CA ALA A 212 19.21 4.02 -10.26
C ALA A 212 18.23 5.19 -10.38
N TRP A 213 17.10 5.06 -9.71
CA TRP A 213 16.01 6.04 -9.75
C TRP A 213 15.10 5.91 -8.54
N CYS A 214 14.25 6.90 -8.30
CA CYS A 214 13.19 6.77 -7.31
C CYS A 214 11.89 7.44 -7.79
N TRP A 215 10.77 6.87 -7.36
CA TRP A 215 9.44 7.46 -7.47
C TRP A 215 9.15 8.29 -6.24
N LEU A 216 8.78 9.54 -6.45
CA LEU A 216 8.40 10.48 -5.41
C LEU A 216 6.89 10.65 -5.35
N GLY A 217 6.34 10.70 -4.14
CA GLY A 217 5.03 11.26 -3.87
C GLY A 217 5.18 12.65 -3.28
N PHE A 218 4.26 13.57 -3.63
CA PHE A 218 4.26 14.94 -3.15
C PHE A 218 3.05 15.25 -2.27
N GLY A 219 3.05 16.40 -1.62
CA GLY A 219 1.92 16.98 -0.92
C GLY A 219 1.27 16.04 0.09
N SER A 220 -0.03 15.79 -0.04
CA SER A 220 -0.80 14.97 0.91
C SER A 220 -0.31 13.52 0.98
N GLN A 221 0.14 12.93 -0.14
CA GLN A 221 0.71 11.59 -0.15
C GLN A 221 2.03 11.53 0.63
N ALA A 222 2.88 12.53 0.47
CA ALA A 222 4.14 12.61 1.22
C ALA A 222 3.91 12.75 2.73
N ARG A 223 2.89 13.51 3.15
CA ARG A 223 2.54 13.74 4.56
C ARG A 223 1.68 12.65 5.19
N SER A 224 1.34 11.58 4.46
CA SER A 224 0.40 10.53 4.88
C SER A 224 -1.00 11.06 5.22
N GLU A 225 -1.47 12.02 4.45
CA GLU A 225 -2.75 12.73 4.62
C GLU A 225 -3.69 12.57 3.41
N GLN A 226 -3.41 11.62 2.53
CA GLN A 226 -4.20 11.41 1.31
C GLN A 226 -5.62 10.96 1.63
N LEU A 227 -6.58 11.43 0.85
CA LEU A 227 -7.99 11.07 0.97
C LEU A 227 -8.46 10.33 -0.29
N LEU A 228 -9.66 9.75 -0.22
CA LEU A 228 -10.30 9.14 -1.40
C LEU A 228 -10.54 10.19 -2.48
N GLY A 229 -10.29 9.80 -3.73
CA GLY A 229 -10.45 10.69 -4.88
C GLY A 229 -9.41 11.81 -4.94
N ALA A 230 -8.29 11.67 -4.20
CA ALA A 230 -7.17 12.59 -4.33
C ALA A 230 -6.56 12.50 -5.74
N ASP A 231 -6.12 13.65 -6.23
CA ASP A 231 -5.33 13.77 -7.42
C ASP A 231 -3.93 13.18 -7.25
N GLN A 232 -3.29 12.90 -8.37
CA GLN A 232 -1.92 12.41 -8.42
C GLN A 232 -0.96 13.60 -8.30
N ASP A 233 -0.07 13.57 -7.30
CA ASP A 233 1.06 14.47 -7.19
C ASP A 233 2.33 13.61 -7.05
N ASN A 234 3.06 13.43 -8.15
CA ASN A 234 4.21 12.52 -8.17
C ASN A 234 5.31 12.96 -9.15
N GLY A 235 6.48 12.35 -9.00
CA GLY A 235 7.61 12.60 -9.88
C GLY A 235 8.64 11.48 -9.85
N ILE A 236 9.64 11.58 -10.71
CA ILE A 236 10.78 10.66 -10.77
C ILE A 236 12.08 11.44 -10.65
N VAL A 237 12.97 10.97 -9.78
CA VAL A 237 14.39 11.35 -9.77
C VAL A 237 15.17 10.22 -10.41
N ILE A 238 15.98 10.55 -11.40
CA ILE A 238 16.85 9.63 -12.12
C ILE A 238 18.29 9.92 -11.70
N ALA A 239 19.11 8.89 -11.52
CA ALA A 239 20.54 9.09 -11.23
C ALA A 239 21.22 9.86 -12.38
N ASP A 240 22.18 10.71 -12.02
CA ASP A 240 22.99 11.40 -13.00
C ASP A 240 23.83 10.40 -13.82
N GLY A 241 24.11 10.76 -15.06
CA GLY A 241 24.80 9.83 -16.00
C GLY A 241 23.85 8.96 -16.84
N VAL A 242 22.51 9.11 -16.66
CA VAL A 242 21.54 8.52 -17.58
C VAL A 242 21.79 9.00 -19.00
N GLN A 243 21.82 8.07 -19.97
CA GLN A 243 22.03 8.42 -21.37
C GLN A 243 20.70 8.80 -22.06
N PRO A 244 20.72 9.65 -23.10
CA PRO A 244 19.50 10.09 -23.78
C PRO A 244 18.63 8.96 -24.33
N ASP A 245 19.23 7.86 -24.78
CA ASP A 245 18.56 6.66 -25.29
C ASP A 245 17.89 5.82 -24.18
N GLN A 246 18.21 6.08 -22.93
CA GLN A 246 17.62 5.43 -21.75
C GLN A 246 16.40 6.19 -21.18
N LEU A 247 16.26 7.48 -21.50
CA LEU A 247 15.15 8.31 -21.01
C LEU A 247 13.74 7.79 -21.42
N PRO A 248 13.55 7.22 -22.63
CA PRO A 248 12.27 6.65 -23.03
C PRO A 248 11.74 5.55 -22.10
N TRP A 249 12.65 4.78 -21.45
CA TRP A 249 12.24 3.79 -20.45
C TRP A 249 11.48 4.44 -19.29
N PHE A 250 11.99 5.55 -18.75
CA PHE A 250 11.35 6.28 -17.65
C PHE A 250 10.05 6.96 -18.09
N SER A 251 9.96 7.40 -19.36
CA SER A 251 8.70 7.91 -19.91
C SER A 251 7.63 6.84 -19.95
N SER A 252 7.96 5.68 -20.51
CA SER A 252 7.04 4.55 -20.62
C SER A 252 6.60 4.03 -19.25
N LEU A 253 7.52 3.99 -18.26
CA LEU A 253 7.20 3.67 -16.87
C LEU A 253 6.19 4.67 -16.29
N ALA A 254 6.47 5.97 -16.45
CA ALA A 254 5.64 7.03 -15.89
C ALA A 254 4.24 7.05 -16.52
N ASP A 255 4.14 6.85 -17.83
CA ASP A 255 2.86 6.74 -18.54
C ASP A 255 2.06 5.56 -18.00
N PHE A 256 2.66 4.38 -17.93
CA PHE A 256 1.98 3.18 -17.43
C PHE A 256 1.48 3.34 -15.98
N VAL A 257 2.31 3.91 -15.10
CA VAL A 257 1.95 4.06 -13.69
C VAL A 257 0.90 5.14 -13.49
N CYS A 258 1.04 6.32 -14.12
CA CYS A 258 0.06 7.40 -13.99
C CYS A 258 -1.30 7.02 -14.60
N ASP A 259 -1.30 6.34 -15.75
CA ASP A 259 -2.54 5.86 -16.38
C ASP A 259 -3.20 4.77 -15.52
N GLY A 260 -2.42 3.83 -14.98
CA GLY A 260 -2.92 2.82 -14.06
C GLY A 260 -3.47 3.40 -12.76
N LEU A 261 -2.83 4.42 -12.19
CA LEU A 261 -3.35 5.16 -11.04
C LEU A 261 -4.70 5.81 -11.36
N ASN A 262 -4.83 6.43 -12.53
CA ASN A 262 -6.08 7.03 -12.96
C ASN A 262 -7.20 5.99 -13.13
N GLU A 263 -6.91 4.83 -13.69
CA GLU A 263 -7.86 3.71 -13.76
C GLU A 263 -8.29 3.20 -12.38
N CYS A 264 -7.40 3.27 -11.38
CA CYS A 264 -7.68 2.91 -10.00
C CYS A 264 -8.38 4.02 -9.19
N GLY A 265 -8.76 5.15 -9.81
CA GLY A 265 -9.53 6.22 -9.18
C GLY A 265 -8.68 7.34 -8.56
N TYR A 266 -7.36 7.34 -8.78
CA TYR A 266 -6.49 8.48 -8.47
C TYR A 266 -6.40 9.37 -9.69
N VAL A 267 -7.21 10.42 -9.75
CA VAL A 267 -7.35 11.27 -10.94
C VAL A 267 -6.05 12.02 -11.28
N TYR A 268 -5.88 12.33 -12.56
CA TYR A 268 -4.74 13.13 -12.99
C TYR A 268 -4.72 14.48 -12.27
N CYS A 269 -3.51 14.97 -11.94
CA CYS A 269 -3.34 16.30 -11.38
C CYS A 269 -3.74 17.37 -12.38
N PRO A 270 -4.69 18.27 -12.03
CA PRO A 270 -5.08 19.37 -12.92
C PRO A 270 -3.92 20.32 -13.25
N GLY A 271 -2.88 20.37 -12.42
CA GLY A 271 -1.67 21.15 -12.61
C GLY A 271 -0.54 20.41 -13.31
N ASP A 272 -0.78 19.19 -13.84
CA ASP A 272 0.21 18.34 -14.50
C ASP A 272 1.44 18.01 -13.64
N VAL A 273 1.31 18.03 -12.32
CA VAL A 273 2.39 17.68 -11.37
C VAL A 273 2.50 16.16 -11.27
N MET A 274 2.91 15.53 -12.35
CA MET A 274 2.98 14.06 -12.47
C MET A 274 4.25 13.61 -13.18
N ALA A 275 4.76 12.44 -12.81
CA ALA A 275 5.91 11.80 -13.44
C ALA A 275 5.75 11.61 -14.95
N LYS A 276 4.51 11.52 -15.44
CA LYS A 276 4.15 11.48 -16.86
C LYS A 276 4.62 12.73 -17.61
N THR A 277 4.61 13.89 -16.97
CA THR A 277 5.12 15.15 -17.52
C THR A 277 6.65 15.19 -17.40
N GLU A 278 7.34 15.51 -18.47
CA GLU A 278 8.81 15.55 -18.51
C GLU A 278 9.39 16.44 -17.39
N GLU A 279 8.73 17.55 -17.08
CA GLU A 279 9.16 18.47 -16.03
C GLU A 279 9.35 17.80 -14.67
N TRP A 280 8.55 16.79 -14.35
CA TRP A 280 8.55 16.07 -13.06
C TRP A 280 9.28 14.71 -13.13
N ARG A 281 10.00 14.45 -14.22
CA ARG A 281 10.81 13.25 -14.46
C ARG A 281 12.19 13.66 -14.94
N GLN A 282 13.11 13.90 -14.01
CA GLN A 282 14.41 14.51 -14.31
C GLN A 282 15.57 13.84 -13.60
N PRO A 283 16.80 13.95 -14.14
CA PRO A 283 18.01 13.62 -13.41
C PRO A 283 18.18 14.48 -12.15
N LEU A 284 18.87 13.93 -11.15
CA LEU A 284 19.07 14.57 -9.84
C LEU A 284 19.70 15.98 -9.96
N ALA A 285 20.73 16.15 -10.79
CA ALA A 285 21.38 17.44 -11.00
C ALA A 285 20.40 18.49 -11.55
N VAL A 286 19.50 18.09 -12.48
CA VAL A 286 18.46 18.96 -13.03
C VAL A 286 17.44 19.34 -11.96
N TRP A 287 17.02 18.39 -11.14
CA TRP A 287 16.15 18.65 -9.99
C TRP A 287 16.77 19.65 -9.01
N GLN A 288 18.03 19.46 -8.65
CA GLN A 288 18.73 20.36 -7.75
C GLN A 288 18.86 21.76 -8.34
N GLN A 289 19.09 21.87 -9.65
CA GLN A 289 19.13 23.18 -10.32
C GLN A 289 17.76 23.87 -10.32
N LYS A 290 16.68 23.12 -10.55
CA LYS A 290 15.29 23.65 -10.47
C LYS A 290 14.99 24.18 -9.08
N VAL A 291 15.32 23.42 -8.03
CA VAL A 291 15.13 23.82 -6.63
C VAL A 291 15.88 25.13 -6.34
N ARG A 292 17.17 25.19 -6.70
CA ARG A 292 17.97 26.42 -6.52
C ARG A 292 17.32 27.62 -7.21
N ARG A 293 16.82 27.45 -8.44
CA ARG A 293 16.15 28.53 -9.19
C ARG A 293 14.84 28.96 -8.54
N TRP A 294 14.00 28.04 -8.10
CA TRP A 294 12.74 28.35 -7.42
C TRP A 294 12.96 29.13 -6.12
N VAL A 295 13.97 28.75 -5.36
CA VAL A 295 14.32 29.44 -4.09
C VAL A 295 14.97 30.81 -4.35
N ALA A 296 15.84 30.92 -5.37
CA ALA A 296 16.53 32.18 -5.69
C ALA A 296 15.59 33.24 -6.31
N THR A 297 14.53 32.82 -7.03
CA THR A 297 13.60 33.73 -7.70
C THR A 297 12.15 33.33 -7.36
N PRO A 298 11.65 33.68 -6.18
CA PRO A 298 10.33 33.30 -5.70
C PRO A 298 9.23 34.10 -6.41
N THR A 299 8.82 33.65 -7.59
CA THR A 299 7.61 34.14 -8.27
C THR A 299 6.37 33.47 -7.67
N PRO A 300 5.15 34.01 -7.87
CA PRO A 300 3.92 33.33 -7.44
C PRO A 300 3.79 31.89 -7.96
N ASP A 301 4.17 31.66 -9.22
CA ASP A 301 4.20 30.31 -9.82
C ASP A 301 5.24 29.42 -9.12
N ALA A 302 6.44 29.93 -8.85
CA ALA A 302 7.46 29.18 -8.09
C ALA A 302 6.98 28.88 -6.68
N ALA A 303 6.32 29.80 -5.99
CA ALA A 303 5.78 29.61 -4.65
C ALA A 303 4.70 28.52 -4.64
N MET A 304 3.81 28.46 -5.65
CA MET A 304 2.82 27.42 -5.80
C MET A 304 3.46 26.04 -6.02
N ARG A 305 4.43 25.94 -6.95
CA ARG A 305 5.16 24.68 -7.23
C ARG A 305 5.91 24.19 -6.02
N VAL A 306 6.54 25.10 -5.31
CA VAL A 306 7.25 24.82 -4.06
C VAL A 306 6.31 24.31 -2.97
N SER A 307 5.11 24.84 -2.85
CA SER A 307 4.14 24.40 -1.83
C SER A 307 3.69 22.94 -2.04
N ILE A 308 3.74 22.44 -3.26
CA ILE A 308 3.48 21.03 -3.59
C ILE A 308 4.75 20.19 -3.36
N PHE A 309 5.88 20.65 -3.89
CA PHE A 309 7.12 19.89 -3.98
C PHE A 309 7.87 19.76 -2.65
N PHE A 310 7.77 20.71 -1.74
CA PHE A 310 8.53 20.67 -0.49
C PHE A 310 8.09 19.56 0.47
N ASP A 311 6.88 19.05 0.34
CA ASP A 311 6.48 17.82 0.97
C ASP A 311 6.73 16.70 -0.02
N LEU A 312 7.91 16.08 0.02
CA LEU A 312 8.26 14.96 -0.85
C LEU A 312 8.69 13.74 -0.03
N ARG A 313 8.38 12.57 -0.57
CA ARG A 313 8.74 11.28 0.02
C ARG A 313 9.06 10.26 -1.06
N CYS A 314 10.10 9.44 -0.85
CA CYS A 314 10.38 8.28 -1.69
C CYS A 314 9.32 7.20 -1.45
N ILE A 315 8.58 6.84 -2.51
CA ILE A 315 7.61 5.74 -2.51
C ILE A 315 8.27 4.43 -2.95
N TYR A 316 9.15 4.50 -3.96
CA TYR A 316 9.84 3.34 -4.51
C TYR A 316 11.23 3.70 -5.05
N GLY A 317 12.16 2.75 -5.03
CA GLY A 317 13.49 2.89 -5.61
C GLY A 317 14.55 3.41 -4.63
N SER A 318 15.53 4.16 -5.15
CA SER A 318 16.68 4.64 -4.36
C SER A 318 16.29 5.77 -3.41
N ARG A 319 16.22 5.47 -2.12
CA ARG A 319 16.02 6.46 -1.07
C ARG A 319 17.13 7.51 -1.03
N GLU A 320 18.35 7.11 -1.34
CA GLU A 320 19.51 8.00 -1.37
C GLU A 320 19.33 9.17 -2.35
N LEU A 321 18.76 8.94 -3.54
CA LEU A 321 18.47 10.03 -4.50
C LEU A 321 17.44 11.01 -3.94
N CYS A 322 16.42 10.51 -3.25
CA CYS A 322 15.43 11.33 -2.58
C CYS A 322 16.07 12.19 -1.47
N ASP A 323 16.89 11.56 -0.62
CA ASP A 323 17.55 12.22 0.51
C ASP A 323 18.53 13.32 0.03
N GLN A 324 19.29 13.06 -1.05
CA GLN A 324 20.17 14.05 -1.67
C GLN A 324 19.40 15.26 -2.23
N LEU A 325 18.25 15.02 -2.87
CA LEU A 325 17.40 16.10 -3.36
C LEU A 325 16.82 16.91 -2.20
N GLN A 326 16.33 16.23 -1.16
CA GLN A 326 15.75 16.85 0.03
C GLN A 326 16.77 17.68 0.82
N ALA A 327 18.01 17.20 0.93
CA ALA A 327 19.09 17.93 1.58
C ALA A 327 19.38 19.27 0.88
N VAL A 328 19.48 19.29 -0.44
CA VAL A 328 19.66 20.53 -1.22
C VAL A 328 18.47 21.47 -1.05
N MET A 329 17.27 20.93 -1.07
CA MET A 329 16.05 21.70 -0.92
C MET A 329 15.99 22.41 0.45
N LEU A 330 16.25 21.70 1.54
CA LEU A 330 16.25 22.24 2.89
C LEU A 330 17.37 23.27 3.08
N GLN A 331 18.59 22.98 2.59
CA GLN A 331 19.72 23.90 2.67
C GLN A 331 19.45 25.22 1.96
N GLN A 332 18.88 25.17 0.75
CA GLN A 332 18.57 26.38 -0.01
C GLN A 332 17.45 27.19 0.63
N ALA A 333 16.38 26.54 1.09
CA ALA A 333 15.23 27.21 1.67
C ALA A 333 15.53 27.89 3.01
N SER A 334 16.20 27.18 3.93
CA SER A 334 16.50 27.71 5.28
C SER A 334 17.44 28.91 5.26
N SER A 335 18.31 29.01 4.28
CA SER A 335 19.27 30.11 4.15
C SER A 335 18.73 31.35 3.40
N ASN A 336 17.50 31.30 2.85
CA ASN A 336 16.95 32.37 2.03
C ASN A 336 15.72 33.06 2.68
N SER A 337 15.96 34.16 3.38
CA SER A 337 14.90 34.92 4.06
C SER A 337 13.87 35.55 3.09
N ILE A 338 14.27 35.91 1.88
CA ILE A 338 13.36 36.44 0.85
C ILE A 338 12.39 35.36 0.40
N PHE A 339 12.91 34.15 0.18
CA PHE A 339 12.09 33.00 -0.15
C PHE A 339 11.10 32.65 0.97
N LEU A 340 11.55 32.61 2.22
CA LEU A 340 10.67 32.37 3.37
C LEU A 340 9.60 33.47 3.51
N ALA A 341 9.93 34.74 3.24
CA ALA A 341 8.96 35.82 3.24
C ALA A 341 7.94 35.68 2.11
N ALA A 342 8.34 35.22 0.91
CA ALA A 342 7.44 34.95 -0.20
C ALA A 342 6.48 33.78 0.10
N LEU A 343 6.97 32.71 0.74
CA LEU A 343 6.12 31.60 1.22
C LEU A 343 5.12 32.06 2.27
N ALA A 344 5.55 32.90 3.20
CA ALA A 344 4.68 33.50 4.23
C ALA A 344 3.57 34.33 3.59
N ALA A 345 3.92 35.18 2.59
CA ALA A 345 2.94 35.97 1.85
C ALA A 345 1.92 35.08 1.13
N ASN A 346 2.37 34.03 0.45
CA ASN A 346 1.49 33.07 -0.22
C ASN A 346 0.54 32.37 0.77
N ALA A 347 1.03 31.98 1.95
CA ALA A 347 0.20 31.37 3.00
C ALA A 347 -0.88 32.32 3.52
N LEU A 348 -0.59 33.63 3.57
CA LEU A 348 -1.50 34.69 4.05
C LEU A 348 -2.56 35.09 3.01
N ASP A 349 -2.35 34.80 1.73
CA ASP A 349 -3.33 35.08 0.67
C ASP A 349 -4.61 34.23 0.84
N THR A 350 -4.50 33.08 1.45
CA THR A 350 -5.64 32.24 1.77
C THR A 350 -6.29 32.70 3.08
N LYS A 351 -7.32 33.54 2.97
CA LYS A 351 -8.04 34.03 4.15
C LYS A 351 -8.94 32.94 4.75
N PRO A 352 -8.97 32.82 6.09
CA PRO A 352 -9.96 31.98 6.76
C PRO A 352 -11.38 32.34 6.32
N PRO A 353 -12.31 31.38 6.23
CA PRO A 353 -13.68 31.63 5.75
C PRO A 353 -14.54 32.29 6.84
N LEU A 354 -14.03 33.35 7.46
CA LEU A 354 -14.69 34.08 8.55
C LEU A 354 -14.98 35.53 8.10
N GLY A 355 -16.25 35.89 8.12
CA GLY A 355 -16.68 37.25 7.90
C GLY A 355 -16.45 38.15 9.12
N ILE A 356 -16.76 39.44 8.98
CA ILE A 356 -16.57 40.51 10.01
C ILE A 356 -17.21 40.13 11.36
N PHE A 357 -18.30 39.38 11.35
CA PHE A 357 -18.99 38.90 12.57
C PHE A 357 -18.61 37.46 12.96
N ARG A 358 -17.46 36.95 12.53
CA ARG A 358 -17.00 35.55 12.74
C ARG A 358 -18.00 34.48 12.29
N ARG A 359 -18.92 34.80 11.37
CA ARG A 359 -19.77 33.84 10.71
C ARG A 359 -19.01 33.27 9.50
N PHE A 360 -19.26 32.00 9.18
CA PHE A 360 -18.69 31.39 7.98
C PHE A 360 -19.15 32.14 6.73
N VAL A 361 -18.20 32.46 5.86
CA VAL A 361 -18.44 32.98 4.52
C VAL A 361 -18.44 31.78 3.57
N LEU A 362 -19.59 31.55 2.96
CA LEU A 362 -19.76 30.45 2.02
C LEU A 362 -19.30 30.90 0.62
N ASP A 363 -18.66 29.98 -0.08
CA ASP A 363 -18.24 30.23 -1.46
C ASP A 363 -19.42 30.02 -2.42
N ARG A 364 -19.43 30.82 -3.51
CA ARG A 364 -20.47 30.80 -4.55
C ARG A 364 -19.76 30.73 -5.91
N ASP A 365 -19.18 29.58 -6.19
CA ASP A 365 -18.53 29.34 -7.47
C ASP A 365 -19.29 28.28 -8.29
N GLY A 366 -19.63 28.64 -9.55
CA GLY A 366 -20.10 27.73 -10.58
C GLY A 366 -21.30 26.84 -10.18
N GLU A 367 -21.06 25.54 -10.18
CA GLU A 367 -22.09 24.51 -9.95
C GLU A 367 -22.52 24.35 -8.47
N HIS A 368 -21.72 24.87 -7.52
CA HIS A 368 -21.96 24.70 -6.09
C HIS A 368 -22.29 26.04 -5.45
N ARG A 369 -23.48 26.14 -4.89
CA ARG A 369 -23.90 27.32 -4.13
C ARG A 369 -23.87 27.03 -2.63
N ASP A 370 -23.33 27.99 -1.86
CA ASP A 370 -23.34 27.98 -0.39
C ASP A 370 -22.56 26.79 0.22
N TYR A 371 -21.34 26.52 -0.25
CA TYR A 371 -20.45 25.54 0.34
C TYR A 371 -19.24 26.19 1.04
N LEU A 372 -18.62 25.43 1.94
CA LEU A 372 -17.40 25.80 2.64
C LEU A 372 -16.27 24.88 2.19
N ASP A 373 -15.29 25.43 1.47
CA ASP A 373 -14.08 24.69 1.10
C ASP A 373 -13.13 24.59 2.32
N LEU A 374 -13.32 23.50 3.08
CA LEU A 374 -12.49 23.24 4.25
C LEU A 374 -11.05 22.89 3.87
N LYS A 375 -10.81 22.28 2.70
CA LYS A 375 -9.47 21.95 2.23
C LYS A 375 -8.70 23.26 1.95
N LYS A 376 -9.24 24.12 1.09
CA LYS A 376 -8.59 25.37 0.67
C LYS A 376 -8.47 26.38 1.80
N ARG A 377 -9.54 26.58 2.59
CA ARG A 377 -9.62 27.66 3.56
C ARG A 377 -9.36 27.24 5.02
N GLY A 378 -9.29 25.94 5.29
CA GLY A 378 -9.04 25.41 6.64
C GLY A 378 -7.72 24.65 6.73
N VAL A 379 -7.56 23.59 5.95
CA VAL A 379 -6.38 22.72 6.05
C VAL A 379 -5.14 23.36 5.44
N LEU A 380 -5.25 23.92 4.23
CA LEU A 380 -4.11 24.47 3.49
C LEU A 380 -3.35 25.56 4.25
N PRO A 381 -4.00 26.59 4.85
CA PRO A 381 -3.28 27.61 5.63
C PRO A 381 -2.49 27.05 6.82
N VAL A 382 -3.02 26.02 7.48
CA VAL A 382 -2.33 25.36 8.60
C VAL A 382 -1.11 24.61 8.10
N THR A 383 -1.25 23.85 6.99
CA THR A 383 -0.14 23.12 6.37
C THR A 383 0.98 24.07 5.93
N GLU A 384 0.63 25.19 5.28
CA GLU A 384 1.59 26.21 4.86
C GLU A 384 2.34 26.83 6.04
N MET A 385 1.64 27.17 7.13
CA MET A 385 2.29 27.72 8.33
C MET A 385 3.25 26.70 8.97
N VAL A 386 2.87 25.44 9.06
CA VAL A 386 3.73 24.38 9.62
C VAL A 386 4.96 24.19 8.75
N ARG A 387 4.80 24.14 7.42
CA ARG A 387 5.90 24.07 6.45
C ARG A 387 6.85 25.25 6.60
N LEU A 388 6.33 26.47 6.61
CA LEU A 388 7.13 27.67 6.81
C LEU A 388 7.94 27.60 8.11
N ARG A 389 7.30 27.18 9.19
CA ARG A 389 7.97 27.02 10.49
C ARG A 389 9.07 25.96 10.45
N ALA A 390 8.83 24.85 9.78
CA ALA A 390 9.82 23.77 9.64
C ALA A 390 11.03 24.17 8.78
N LEU A 391 10.81 25.02 7.77
CA LEU A 391 11.89 25.52 6.91
C LEU A 391 12.70 26.66 7.54
N ALA A 392 12.12 27.40 8.51
CA ALA A 392 12.76 28.53 9.18
C ALA A 392 13.60 28.11 10.40
N ASN A 393 13.50 26.88 10.89
CA ASN A 393 14.27 26.33 12.01
C ASN A 393 15.20 25.21 11.58
#